data_74eb3de2e3e5770ec7e1a5564f03e32c
#
_entry.id   74eb3de2e3e5770ec7e1a5564f03e32c
#
_cell.length_a   1.000
_cell.length_b   1.000
_cell.length_c   1.000
_cell.angle_alpha   90.00
_cell.angle_beta   90.00
_cell.angle_gamma   90.00
#
_symmetry.space_group_name_H-M   'P 1'
#
loop_
_entity.id
_entity.type
_entity.pdbx_description
1 polymer ?
#
loop_
_entity_poly.entity_id
_entity_poly.type
_entity_poly.pdbx_seq_one_letter_code
_entity_poly.pdbx_strand_id
1 'polypeptide(L)'
;EMTSSLVGSEMCIRDSPPPNVTGILHMGHATDDSIQDAIVRMARMRGRSTRWILGTDHAGIATQTKVDKKLKSEGVSRLEIGREKFLDACWDWTHEYGGTIVEQIKRMGCSVDFDGECFTMDDEYAEAVRKVFCDWYHDGLIYRGKRIVNWCPDCTTAISDDEAEYKDEKGHLWHLRYPLTEPVNGQEYIVVATTRPE
;
A
#
# COMPACT_ATOMS: atom_id res chain seq x y z
N GLU A 1 -32.52 18.14 10.44
CA GLU A 1 -33.26 17.69 11.68
C GLU A 1 -32.73 16.38 12.30
N MET A 2 -31.46 16.01 12.07
CA MET A 2 -30.84 14.85 12.75
C MET A 2 -30.03 15.18 14.01
N THR A 3 -30.08 16.40 14.49
CA THR A 3 -29.13 16.86 15.51
C THR A 3 -29.64 16.84 16.95
N SER A 4 -30.93 16.60 17.21
CA SER A 4 -31.46 16.72 18.58
C SER A 4 -31.60 15.39 19.35
N SER A 5 -31.47 14.22 18.72
CA SER A 5 -31.57 12.92 19.40
C SER A 5 -30.23 12.28 19.80
N LEU A 6 -29.10 12.92 19.43
CA LEU A 6 -27.75 12.38 19.68
C LEU A 6 -27.06 12.98 20.91
N VAL A 7 -27.70 13.92 21.61
CA VAL A 7 -27.17 14.49 22.87
C VAL A 7 -27.35 13.46 23.99
N GLY A 8 -26.25 12.72 24.28
CA GLY A 8 -26.20 11.72 25.36
C GLY A 8 -26.00 10.28 24.93
N SER A 9 -26.00 9.95 23.62
CA SER A 9 -25.64 8.60 23.17
C SER A 9 -24.14 8.52 22.85
N GLU A 10 -23.46 7.49 23.35
CA GLU A 10 -22.09 7.18 22.88
C GLU A 10 -22.12 6.90 21.39
N MET A 11 -21.46 7.74 20.60
CA MET A 11 -21.24 7.52 19.17
C MET A 11 -20.00 6.67 18.99
N CYS A 12 -20.15 5.54 18.29
CA CYS A 12 -19.06 4.68 17.91
C CYS A 12 -18.88 4.76 16.40
N ILE A 13 -17.70 5.19 15.96
CA ILE A 13 -17.28 5.15 14.55
C ILE A 13 -16.35 3.93 14.40
N ARG A 14 -16.58 3.14 13.37
CA ARG A 14 -15.73 2.01 13.00
C ARG A 14 -15.35 2.15 11.53
N ASP A 15 -14.06 2.15 11.27
CA ASP A 15 -13.51 2.06 9.92
C ASP A 15 -13.22 0.59 9.60
N SER A 16 -13.57 0.13 8.41
CA SER A 16 -13.15 -1.17 7.90
C SER A 16 -11.73 -1.06 7.35
N PRO A 17 -10.85 -2.06 7.55
CA PRO A 17 -9.63 -2.15 6.77
C PRO A 17 -9.98 -2.18 5.29
N PRO A 18 -9.54 -1.19 4.48
CA PRO A 18 -9.99 -1.07 3.11
C PRO A 18 -9.38 -2.19 2.25
N PRO A 19 -10.20 -3.06 1.62
CA PRO A 19 -9.69 -4.08 0.73
C PRO A 19 -9.05 -3.45 -0.51
N ASN A 20 -7.93 -4.05 -0.93
CA ASN A 20 -7.21 -3.64 -2.13
C ASN A 20 -8.01 -3.96 -3.40
N VAL A 21 -8.11 -3.01 -4.34
CA VAL A 21 -8.79 -3.21 -5.63
C VAL A 21 -7.98 -4.10 -6.60
N THR A 22 -7.30 -5.12 -6.08
CA THR A 22 -6.48 -6.06 -6.86
C THR A 22 -7.25 -7.25 -7.40
N GLY A 23 -8.53 -7.40 -7.04
CA GLY A 23 -9.41 -8.48 -7.46
C GLY A 23 -10.63 -8.61 -6.57
N ILE A 24 -11.29 -9.77 -6.62
CA ILE A 24 -12.46 -10.11 -5.81
C ILE A 24 -12.07 -10.42 -4.36
N LEU A 25 -13.03 -10.28 -3.44
CA LEU A 25 -12.86 -10.68 -2.05
C LEU A 25 -12.68 -12.20 -1.92
N HIS A 26 -11.95 -12.60 -0.90
CA HIS A 26 -11.76 -14.01 -0.52
C HIS A 26 -12.23 -14.26 0.91
N MET A 27 -12.20 -15.53 1.36
CA MET A 27 -12.72 -15.93 2.66
C MET A 27 -12.10 -15.20 3.85
N GLY A 28 -10.84 -14.73 3.72
CA GLY A 28 -10.19 -13.90 4.75
C GLY A 28 -10.93 -12.56 4.96
N HIS A 29 -11.29 -11.88 3.88
CA HIS A 29 -12.10 -10.66 3.95
C HIS A 29 -13.48 -10.95 4.56
N ALA A 30 -14.15 -12.04 4.11
CA ALA A 30 -15.44 -12.41 4.63
C ALA A 30 -15.41 -12.69 6.15
N THR A 31 -14.34 -13.29 6.65
CA THR A 31 -14.16 -13.53 8.09
C THR A 31 -13.99 -12.22 8.85
N ASP A 32 -13.12 -11.33 8.36
CA ASP A 32 -12.86 -10.03 8.97
C ASP A 32 -14.12 -9.17 9.03
N ASP A 33 -14.82 -9.02 7.92
CA ASP A 33 -16.06 -8.24 7.81
C ASP A 33 -17.18 -8.84 8.69
N SER A 34 -17.31 -10.17 8.76
CA SER A 34 -18.31 -10.82 9.60
C SER A 34 -18.09 -10.56 11.08
N ILE A 35 -16.83 -10.58 11.54
CA ILE A 35 -16.49 -10.29 12.94
C ILE A 35 -16.82 -8.83 13.27
N GLN A 36 -16.45 -7.90 12.38
CA GLN A 36 -16.74 -6.48 12.55
C GLN A 36 -18.25 -6.23 12.56
N ASP A 37 -18.99 -6.83 11.63
CA ASP A 37 -20.45 -6.69 11.54
C ASP A 37 -21.15 -7.18 12.80
N ALA A 38 -20.73 -8.30 13.35
CA ALA A 38 -21.27 -8.82 14.62
C ALA A 38 -21.07 -7.83 15.77
N ILE A 39 -19.88 -7.20 15.87
CA ILE A 39 -19.58 -6.21 16.91
C ILE A 39 -20.44 -4.95 16.72
N VAL A 40 -20.56 -4.46 15.49
CA VAL A 40 -21.35 -3.27 15.15
C VAL A 40 -22.82 -3.49 15.44
N ARG A 41 -23.39 -4.63 15.03
CA ARG A 41 -24.79 -5.00 15.32
C ARG A 41 -25.04 -5.12 16.81
N MET A 42 -24.13 -5.76 17.55
CA MET A 42 -24.24 -5.84 19.01
C MET A 42 -24.23 -4.47 19.66
N ALA A 43 -23.38 -3.55 19.21
CA ALA A 43 -23.32 -2.18 19.73
C ALA A 43 -24.64 -1.44 19.48
N ARG A 44 -25.22 -1.57 18.27
CA ARG A 44 -26.54 -1.00 17.93
C ARG A 44 -27.66 -1.59 18.79
N MET A 45 -27.66 -2.90 19.01
CA MET A 45 -28.64 -3.57 19.89
C MET A 45 -28.54 -3.10 21.34
N ARG A 46 -27.37 -2.61 21.78
CA ARG A 46 -27.15 -2.00 23.10
C ARG A 46 -27.51 -0.52 23.16
N GLY A 47 -28.12 0.04 22.11
CA GLY A 47 -28.54 1.43 22.04
C GLY A 47 -27.44 2.42 21.69
N ARG A 48 -26.26 1.97 21.25
CA ARG A 48 -25.17 2.86 20.79
C ARG A 48 -25.44 3.33 19.36
N SER A 49 -25.22 4.62 19.10
CA SER A 49 -25.18 5.14 17.73
C SER A 49 -23.87 4.70 17.08
N THR A 50 -23.94 3.77 16.11
CA THR A 50 -22.76 3.20 15.48
C THR A 50 -22.78 3.44 13.99
N ARG A 51 -21.72 4.07 13.47
CA ARG A 51 -21.43 4.22 12.05
C ARG A 51 -20.25 3.31 11.68
N TRP A 52 -20.42 2.44 10.70
CA TRP A 52 -19.37 1.61 10.14
C TRP A 52 -19.11 2.02 8.71
N ILE A 53 -17.94 2.60 8.46
CA ILE A 53 -17.55 3.19 7.19
C ILE A 53 -16.87 2.13 6.33
N LEU A 54 -17.31 2.01 5.10
CA LEU A 54 -16.71 1.18 4.08
C LEU A 54 -15.66 2.00 3.31
N GLY A 55 -14.53 1.36 3.02
CA GLY A 55 -13.51 1.93 2.15
C GLY A 55 -12.92 0.89 1.21
N THR A 56 -12.30 1.35 0.13
CA THR A 56 -11.47 0.55 -0.78
C THR A 56 -10.11 1.21 -0.97
N ASP A 57 -9.06 0.39 -1.13
CA ASP A 57 -7.70 0.88 -1.29
C ASP A 57 -7.21 0.69 -2.72
N HIS A 58 -6.62 1.74 -3.28
CA HIS A 58 -6.02 1.74 -4.62
C HIS A 58 -4.81 0.80 -4.76
N ALA A 59 -4.17 0.42 -3.65
CA ALA A 59 -3.07 -0.56 -3.54
C ALA A 59 -1.86 -0.33 -4.48
N GLY A 60 -1.73 0.83 -5.09
CA GLY A 60 -0.59 1.30 -5.87
C GLY A 60 0.08 0.24 -6.76
N ILE A 61 1.27 -0.22 -6.38
CA ILE A 61 2.09 -1.18 -7.14
C ILE A 61 1.34 -2.50 -7.41
N ALA A 62 0.58 -3.01 -6.45
CA ALA A 62 -0.13 -4.28 -6.60
C ALA A 62 -1.20 -4.21 -7.69
N THR A 63 -1.98 -3.13 -7.75
CA THR A 63 -2.97 -2.88 -8.81
C THR A 63 -2.29 -2.72 -10.17
N GLN A 64 -1.23 -1.90 -10.26
CA GLN A 64 -0.47 -1.72 -11.49
C GLN A 64 0.13 -3.03 -12.00
N THR A 65 0.62 -3.90 -11.11
CA THR A 65 1.14 -5.22 -11.48
C THR A 65 0.05 -6.13 -12.05
N LYS A 66 -1.17 -6.06 -11.52
CA LYS A 66 -2.32 -6.81 -12.07
C LYS A 66 -2.68 -6.33 -13.47
N VAL A 67 -2.75 -5.01 -13.66
CA VAL A 67 -3.03 -4.39 -14.97
C VAL A 67 -1.93 -4.72 -15.99
N ASP A 68 -0.65 -4.62 -15.60
CA ASP A 68 0.48 -4.98 -16.47
C ASP A 68 0.43 -6.45 -16.89
N LYS A 69 0.08 -7.37 -15.97
CA LYS A 69 -0.12 -8.78 -16.30
C LYS A 69 -1.28 -9.01 -17.26
N LYS A 70 -2.39 -8.30 -17.10
CA LYS A 70 -3.53 -8.34 -18.01
C LYS A 70 -3.11 -7.88 -19.41
N LEU A 71 -2.49 -6.71 -19.52
CA LEU A 71 -2.00 -6.16 -20.79
C LEU A 71 -1.01 -7.11 -21.48
N LYS A 72 -0.06 -7.68 -20.74
CA LYS A 72 0.88 -8.68 -21.28
C LYS A 72 0.18 -9.92 -21.81
N SER A 73 -0.88 -10.38 -21.16
CA SER A 73 -1.68 -11.51 -21.66
C SER A 73 -2.42 -11.19 -22.97
N GLU A 74 -2.68 -9.91 -23.21
CA GLU A 74 -3.29 -9.37 -24.44
C GLU A 74 -2.22 -9.02 -25.50
N GLY A 75 -0.93 -9.27 -25.20
CA GLY A 75 0.19 -8.98 -26.09
C GLY A 75 0.62 -7.51 -26.11
N VAL A 76 0.23 -6.74 -25.10
CA VAL A 76 0.48 -5.29 -25.03
C VAL A 76 1.51 -4.99 -23.93
N SER A 77 2.55 -4.20 -24.24
CA SER A 77 3.52 -3.73 -23.28
C SER A 77 3.12 -2.36 -22.70
N ARG A 78 3.18 -2.20 -21.39
CA ARG A 78 2.95 -0.90 -20.73
C ARG A 78 3.88 0.21 -21.22
N LEU A 79 5.11 -0.15 -21.63
CA LEU A 79 6.09 0.81 -22.14
C LEU A 79 5.73 1.31 -23.55
N GLU A 80 5.09 0.45 -24.38
CA GLU A 80 4.67 0.78 -25.74
C GLU A 80 3.41 1.67 -25.75
N ILE A 81 2.43 1.39 -24.87
CA ILE A 81 1.20 2.20 -24.81
C ILE A 81 1.41 3.56 -24.16
N GLY A 82 2.47 3.71 -23.37
CA GLY A 82 2.79 4.95 -22.65
C GLY A 82 1.98 5.15 -21.37
N ARG A 83 2.40 6.17 -20.60
CA ARG A 83 1.88 6.43 -19.25
C ARG A 83 0.37 6.70 -19.21
N GLU A 84 -0.13 7.53 -20.11
CA GLU A 84 -1.54 7.96 -20.09
C GLU A 84 -2.48 6.78 -20.26
N LYS A 85 -2.29 6.00 -21.33
CA LYS A 85 -3.12 4.82 -21.60
C LYS A 85 -3.00 3.74 -20.52
N PHE A 86 -1.81 3.63 -19.90
CA PHE A 86 -1.62 2.71 -18.78
C PHE A 86 -2.41 3.18 -17.54
N LEU A 87 -2.45 4.48 -17.27
CA LEU A 87 -3.27 5.04 -16.19
C LEU A 87 -4.77 4.83 -16.46
N ASP A 88 -5.24 5.05 -17.68
CA ASP A 88 -6.63 4.77 -18.06
C ASP A 88 -6.98 3.31 -17.77
N ALA A 89 -6.12 2.37 -18.17
CA ALA A 89 -6.33 0.96 -17.90
C ALA A 89 -6.33 0.64 -16.39
N CYS A 90 -5.52 1.35 -15.58
CA CYS A 90 -5.55 1.22 -14.12
C CYS A 90 -6.86 1.75 -13.51
N TRP A 91 -7.39 2.86 -14.02
CA TRP A 91 -8.68 3.39 -13.58
C TRP A 91 -9.84 2.48 -13.96
N ASP A 92 -9.86 1.95 -15.20
CA ASP A 92 -10.86 0.97 -15.63
C ASP A 92 -10.87 -0.26 -14.72
N TRP A 93 -9.68 -0.78 -14.38
CA TRP A 93 -9.53 -1.87 -13.43
C TRP A 93 -10.08 -1.51 -12.04
N THR A 94 -9.76 -0.33 -11.55
CA THR A 94 -10.19 0.16 -10.23
C THR A 94 -11.70 0.29 -10.15
N HIS A 95 -12.35 0.84 -11.18
CA HIS A 95 -13.81 0.95 -11.23
C HIS A 95 -14.48 -0.42 -11.29
N GLU A 96 -13.95 -1.37 -12.08
CA GLU A 96 -14.50 -2.71 -12.21
C GLU A 96 -14.43 -3.47 -10.87
N TYR A 97 -13.25 -3.50 -10.25
CA TYR A 97 -13.04 -4.32 -9.03
C TYR A 97 -13.51 -3.61 -7.76
N GLY A 98 -13.42 -2.28 -7.68
CA GLY A 98 -13.99 -1.51 -6.58
C GLY A 98 -15.49 -1.74 -6.47
N GLY A 99 -16.22 -1.56 -7.57
CA GLY A 99 -17.66 -1.85 -7.62
C GLY A 99 -18.01 -3.30 -7.28
N THR A 100 -17.20 -4.26 -7.76
CA THR A 100 -17.37 -5.68 -7.44
C THR A 100 -17.21 -5.97 -5.94
N ILE A 101 -16.21 -5.36 -5.29
CA ILE A 101 -15.97 -5.49 -3.84
C ILE A 101 -17.18 -5.00 -3.06
N VAL A 102 -17.68 -3.83 -3.36
CA VAL A 102 -18.86 -3.23 -2.70
C VAL A 102 -20.08 -4.15 -2.83
N GLU A 103 -20.34 -4.67 -4.04
CA GLU A 103 -21.44 -5.60 -4.25
C GLU A 103 -21.26 -6.94 -3.51
N GLN A 104 -20.03 -7.43 -3.36
CA GLN A 104 -19.77 -8.63 -2.54
C GLN A 104 -20.06 -8.38 -1.06
N ILE A 105 -19.68 -7.22 -0.51
CA ILE A 105 -19.96 -6.83 0.87
C ILE A 105 -21.47 -6.67 1.10
N LYS A 106 -22.19 -6.09 0.13
CA LYS A 106 -23.67 -6.03 0.16
C LYS A 106 -24.30 -7.43 0.20
N ARG A 107 -23.82 -8.35 -0.63
CA ARG A 107 -24.32 -9.74 -0.65
C ARG A 107 -24.02 -10.50 0.63
N MET A 108 -22.93 -10.21 1.32
CA MET A 108 -22.63 -10.73 2.64
C MET A 108 -23.59 -10.21 3.71
N GLY A 109 -24.32 -9.13 3.42
CA GLY A 109 -25.27 -8.53 4.35
C GLY A 109 -24.61 -7.69 5.43
N CYS A 110 -23.38 -7.21 5.20
CA CYS A 110 -22.69 -6.32 6.13
C CYS A 110 -23.45 -5.01 6.34
N SER A 111 -23.57 -4.57 7.59
CA SER A 111 -24.33 -3.38 7.96
C SER A 111 -23.52 -2.08 7.91
N VAL A 112 -22.68 -1.96 6.88
CA VAL A 112 -21.86 -0.77 6.63
C VAL A 112 -22.71 0.40 6.11
N ASP A 113 -22.17 1.60 6.22
CA ASP A 113 -22.69 2.82 5.60
C ASP A 113 -22.21 2.87 4.14
N PHE A 114 -23.06 2.40 3.22
CA PHE A 114 -22.75 2.40 1.79
C PHE A 114 -22.81 3.79 1.15
N ASP A 115 -23.54 4.74 1.75
CA ASP A 115 -23.61 6.12 1.25
C ASP A 115 -22.35 6.91 1.64
N GLY A 116 -21.64 6.47 2.65
CA GLY A 116 -20.37 7.03 3.12
C GLY A 116 -19.15 6.24 2.66
N GLU A 117 -19.24 5.48 1.56
CA GLU A 117 -18.10 4.78 0.97
C GLU A 117 -16.98 5.75 0.63
N CYS A 118 -15.74 5.37 0.94
CA CYS A 118 -14.53 6.15 0.66
C CYS A 118 -13.53 5.32 -0.14
N PHE A 119 -12.88 5.96 -1.09
CA PHE A 119 -11.74 5.39 -1.81
C PHE A 119 -10.47 6.17 -1.47
N THR A 120 -9.35 5.48 -1.28
CA THR A 120 -8.10 6.10 -0.82
C THR A 120 -7.50 7.14 -1.77
N MET A 121 -8.02 7.27 -3.00
CA MET A 121 -7.64 8.33 -3.95
C MET A 121 -8.76 9.35 -4.21
N ASP A 122 -9.84 9.36 -3.42
CA ASP A 122 -10.84 10.43 -3.48
C ASP A 122 -10.19 11.79 -3.19
N ASP A 123 -10.70 12.84 -3.81
CA ASP A 123 -10.12 14.18 -3.74
C ASP A 123 -10.03 14.71 -2.31
N GLU A 124 -11.08 14.53 -1.50
CA GLU A 124 -11.11 14.94 -0.09
C GLU A 124 -10.06 14.17 0.74
N TYR A 125 -9.92 12.86 0.46
CA TYR A 125 -8.93 12.01 1.13
C TYR A 125 -7.50 12.43 0.75
N ALA A 126 -7.27 12.69 -0.53
CA ALA A 126 -5.99 13.16 -1.04
C ALA A 126 -5.61 14.55 -0.48
N GLU A 127 -6.59 15.44 -0.29
CA GLU A 127 -6.37 16.74 0.34
C GLU A 127 -5.97 16.60 1.82
N ALA A 128 -6.66 15.75 2.57
CA ALA A 128 -6.34 15.47 3.97
C ALA A 128 -4.91 14.91 4.12
N VAL A 129 -4.52 13.94 3.27
CA VAL A 129 -3.17 13.38 3.27
C VAL A 129 -2.11 14.44 2.95
N ARG A 130 -2.35 15.28 1.93
CA ARG A 130 -1.43 16.39 1.60
C ARG A 130 -1.29 17.38 2.73
N LYS A 131 -2.40 17.73 3.40
CA LYS A 131 -2.37 18.62 4.54
C LYS A 131 -1.51 18.09 5.67
N VAL A 132 -1.73 16.84 6.08
CA VAL A 132 -0.94 16.18 7.14
C VAL A 132 0.54 16.10 6.76
N PHE A 133 0.86 15.79 5.51
CA PHE A 133 2.24 15.77 5.02
C PHE A 133 2.90 17.16 5.14
N CYS A 134 2.20 18.23 4.75
CA CYS A 134 2.70 19.60 4.86
C CYS A 134 2.90 20.01 6.32
N ASP A 135 1.94 19.70 7.20
CA ASP A 135 2.02 20.01 8.62
C ASP A 135 3.27 19.32 9.24
N TRP A 136 3.47 18.04 8.99
CA TRP A 136 4.65 17.29 9.46
C TRP A 136 5.97 17.81 8.90
N TYR A 137 5.97 18.28 7.65
CA TYR A 137 7.17 18.92 7.08
C TYR A 137 7.50 20.23 7.80
N HIS A 138 6.49 21.07 8.08
CA HIS A 138 6.66 22.32 8.85
C HIS A 138 7.11 22.06 10.29
N ASP A 139 6.62 21.00 10.90
CA ASP A 139 7.00 20.59 12.27
C ASP A 139 8.40 19.93 12.31
N GLY A 140 9.05 19.74 11.16
CA GLY A 140 10.38 19.11 11.05
C GLY A 140 10.40 17.60 11.27
N LEU A 141 9.23 16.95 11.29
CA LEU A 141 9.11 15.49 11.42
C LEU A 141 9.45 14.76 10.11
N ILE A 142 9.23 15.41 8.98
CA ILE A 142 9.57 14.91 7.65
C ILE A 142 10.66 15.79 7.04
N TYR A 143 11.68 15.16 6.46
CA TYR A 143 12.73 15.85 5.74
C TYR A 143 13.14 15.08 4.48
N ARG A 144 13.66 15.78 3.48
CA ARG A 144 14.20 15.16 2.27
C ARG A 144 15.64 14.70 2.51
N GLY A 145 15.91 13.42 2.30
CA GLY A 145 17.25 12.84 2.46
C GLY A 145 17.51 11.73 1.44
N LYS A 146 18.79 11.40 1.25
CA LYS A 146 19.20 10.22 0.46
C LYS A 146 19.30 9.02 1.39
N ARG A 147 18.67 7.91 1.00
CA ARG A 147 18.69 6.64 1.72
C ARG A 147 18.98 5.51 0.73
N ILE A 148 19.57 4.42 1.23
CA ILE A 148 19.64 3.17 0.49
C ILE A 148 18.24 2.54 0.54
N VAL A 149 17.74 2.12 -0.62
CA VAL A 149 16.43 1.49 -0.77
C VAL A 149 16.56 0.19 -1.53
N ASN A 150 15.65 -0.75 -1.30
CA ASN A 150 15.52 -1.92 -2.14
C ASN A 150 14.98 -1.49 -3.51
N TRP A 151 15.60 -1.96 -4.56
CA TRP A 151 15.23 -1.64 -5.94
C TRP A 151 14.92 -2.89 -6.73
N CYS A 152 13.74 -2.95 -7.34
CA CYS A 152 13.37 -4.01 -8.26
C CYS A 152 13.73 -3.60 -9.70
N PRO A 153 14.72 -4.26 -10.35
CA PRO A 153 15.10 -3.92 -11.72
C PRO A 153 14.03 -4.30 -12.75
N ASP A 154 13.19 -5.28 -12.43
CA ASP A 154 12.11 -5.75 -13.31
C ASP A 154 10.94 -4.76 -13.31
N CYS A 155 10.51 -4.32 -12.14
CA CYS A 155 9.47 -3.29 -11.99
C CYS A 155 9.99 -1.87 -12.22
N THR A 156 11.32 -1.65 -12.22
CA THR A 156 11.99 -0.34 -12.31
C THR A 156 11.50 0.66 -11.25
N THR A 157 11.33 0.17 -10.01
CA THR A 157 10.85 0.97 -8.87
C THR A 157 11.51 0.56 -7.56
N ALA A 158 11.52 1.47 -6.59
CA ALA A 158 11.81 1.10 -5.20
C ALA A 158 10.67 0.23 -4.65
N ILE A 159 11.04 -0.70 -3.78
CA ILE A 159 10.11 -1.58 -3.05
C ILE A 159 10.33 -1.42 -1.54
N SER A 160 9.31 -1.71 -0.76
CA SER A 160 9.41 -1.72 0.70
C SER A 160 10.24 -2.91 1.22
N ASP A 161 10.67 -2.84 2.47
CA ASP A 161 11.41 -3.94 3.10
C ASP A 161 10.54 -5.19 3.23
N ASP A 162 9.22 -5.03 3.41
CA ASP A 162 8.26 -6.14 3.52
C ASP A 162 8.04 -6.86 2.18
N GLU A 163 8.30 -6.19 1.05
CA GLU A 163 8.20 -6.76 -0.30
C GLU A 163 9.50 -7.44 -0.75
N ALA A 164 10.60 -7.24 -0.02
CA ALA A 164 11.90 -7.81 -0.33
C ALA A 164 12.02 -9.23 0.23
N GLU A 165 12.07 -10.22 -0.66
CA GLU A 165 12.34 -11.61 -0.28
C GLU A 165 13.84 -11.84 -0.13
N TYR A 166 14.26 -12.27 1.06
CA TYR A 166 15.65 -12.58 1.34
C TYR A 166 15.94 -14.04 1.11
N LYS A 167 17.06 -14.33 0.43
CA LYS A 167 17.54 -15.68 0.17
C LYS A 167 19.01 -15.78 0.55
N ASP A 168 19.33 -16.80 1.32
CA ASP A 168 20.72 -17.11 1.66
C ASP A 168 21.45 -17.70 0.45
N GLU A 169 22.53 -17.05 0.05
CA GLU A 169 23.41 -17.52 -1.04
C GLU A 169 24.84 -17.66 -0.52
N LYS A 170 25.54 -18.72 -1.01
CA LYS A 170 26.95 -18.89 -0.73
C LYS A 170 27.75 -17.84 -1.51
N GLY A 171 28.31 -16.88 -0.79
CA GLY A 171 29.16 -15.85 -1.34
C GLY A 171 30.62 -16.01 -0.92
N HIS A 172 31.46 -15.11 -1.40
CA HIS A 172 32.87 -15.01 -1.05
C HIS A 172 33.17 -13.60 -0.58
N LEU A 173 34.12 -13.48 0.35
CA LEU A 173 34.71 -12.20 0.71
C LEU A 173 36.10 -12.13 0.06
N TRP A 174 36.22 -11.27 -0.94
CA TRP A 174 37.44 -11.10 -1.72
C TRP A 174 38.37 -10.13 -1.03
N HIS A 175 39.63 -10.53 -0.83
CA HIS A 175 40.67 -9.70 -0.24
C HIS A 175 41.61 -9.23 -1.34
N LEU A 176 41.56 -7.94 -1.66
CA LEU A 176 42.38 -7.31 -2.68
C LEU A 176 43.56 -6.59 -2.00
N ARG A 177 44.77 -6.81 -2.49
CA ARG A 177 45.99 -6.16 -2.00
C ARG A 177 46.39 -5.04 -2.95
N TYR A 178 46.45 -3.84 -2.43
CA TYR A 178 46.94 -2.66 -3.17
C TYR A 178 48.34 -2.33 -2.66
N PRO A 179 49.42 -2.44 -3.52
CA PRO A 179 50.74 -2.09 -3.12
C PRO A 179 50.86 -0.59 -2.81
N LEU A 180 51.61 -0.27 -1.76
CA LEU A 180 51.95 1.12 -1.49
C LEU A 180 53.15 1.55 -2.35
N THR A 181 53.16 2.82 -2.74
CA THR A 181 54.33 3.40 -3.47
C THR A 181 55.58 3.43 -2.57
N GLU A 182 55.37 3.63 -1.27
CA GLU A 182 56.42 3.55 -0.23
C GLU A 182 55.87 2.82 0.96
N PRO A 183 56.65 1.89 1.57
CA PRO A 183 56.22 1.20 2.78
C PRO A 183 55.99 2.16 3.94
N VAL A 184 54.91 2.00 4.67
CA VAL A 184 54.56 2.77 5.86
C VAL A 184 54.59 1.84 7.07
N ASN A 185 55.44 2.11 8.05
CA ASN A 185 55.62 1.30 9.27
C ASN A 185 55.89 -0.20 8.99
N GLY A 186 56.60 -0.50 7.88
CA GLY A 186 56.88 -1.86 7.47
C GLY A 186 55.76 -2.57 6.71
N GLN A 187 54.67 -1.87 6.41
CA GLN A 187 53.57 -2.38 5.63
C GLN A 187 53.74 -1.97 4.16
N GLU A 188 53.76 -2.96 3.25
CA GLU A 188 54.03 -2.77 1.84
C GLU A 188 52.74 -2.67 1.00
N TYR A 189 51.56 -3.03 1.55
CA TYR A 189 50.28 -3.02 0.87
C TYR A 189 49.12 -2.76 1.83
N ILE A 190 48.02 -2.24 1.29
CA ILE A 190 46.73 -2.14 1.96
C ILE A 190 45.85 -3.30 1.48
N VAL A 191 45.14 -3.95 2.41
CA VAL A 191 44.16 -4.98 2.11
C VAL A 191 42.76 -4.40 2.21
N VAL A 192 41.99 -4.54 1.14
CA VAL A 192 40.57 -4.18 1.09
C VAL A 192 39.76 -5.45 0.90
N ALA A 193 38.70 -5.62 1.67
CA ALA A 193 37.79 -6.75 1.56
C ALA A 193 36.44 -6.31 0.96
N THR A 194 35.93 -7.07 0.02
CA THR A 194 34.63 -6.80 -0.61
C THR A 194 33.93 -8.11 -1.00
N THR A 195 32.59 -8.09 -0.97
CA THR A 195 31.75 -9.17 -1.52
C THR A 195 31.48 -8.98 -3.01
N ARG A 196 31.82 -7.81 -3.55
CA ARG A 196 31.59 -7.40 -4.95
C ARG A 196 32.90 -6.86 -5.54
N PRO A 197 33.74 -7.72 -6.11
CA PRO A 197 35.05 -7.33 -6.61
C PRO A 197 35.01 -6.63 -8.00
N GLU A 198 33.86 -6.72 -8.70
CA GLU A 198 33.59 -6.03 -9.96
C GLU A 198 33.43 -4.53 -9.74
#